data_7c5dff30e31b00e922d05062be0153f1
#
_entry.id   7c5dff30e31b00e922d05062be0153f1
#
_cell.length_a   1.000
_cell.length_b   1.000
_cell.length_c   1.000
_cell.angle_alpha   90.00
_cell.angle_beta   90.00
_cell.angle_gamma   90.00
#
_symmetry.space_group_name_H-M   'P 1'
#
loop_
_entity.id
_entity.type
_entity.pdbx_description
1 polymer ?
#
loop_
_entity_poly.entity_id
_entity_poly.type
_entity_poly.pdbx_seq_one_letter_code
_entity_poly.pdbx_strand_id
1 'polypeptide(L)'
;TYGLSSRFEAKVKKPLRDSLNKEPFKKIILIPIANISGSYNLAADSLHFSAINFNTSTVLFKKITLTFSSIFDLYAANPENNARINTFEYTVSKRLMRVTSMNFDASTSITSQDFRKLFKKKGAPENKDEKDKKQFDLIQNINLSYSLRLRNEYVNGVDSTLISANQISLSGSINLSKGWAIRIGNIGYSFKDERITFPDFTFSRDLHCWQMGLSWQPERQTWNFFIRVKPGSLGFLEVPVQRGVYDTF
;
A
#
# COMPACT_ATOMS: atom_id res chain seq x y z
N THR A 1 -0.65 -27.85 10.66
CA THR A 1 -0.17 -26.78 9.75
C THR A 1 1.19 -27.14 9.22
N TYR A 2 1.48 -26.75 8.01
CA TYR A 2 2.79 -26.86 7.37
C TYR A 2 3.17 -25.49 6.76
N GLY A 3 4.47 -25.23 6.66
CA GLY A 3 4.97 -23.98 6.09
C GLY A 3 6.40 -24.12 5.63
N LEU A 4 6.73 -23.39 4.59
CA LEU A 4 8.06 -23.25 4.04
C LEU A 4 8.38 -21.78 3.91
N SER A 5 9.51 -21.35 4.47
CA SER A 5 10.02 -20.00 4.31
C SER A 5 11.36 -20.04 3.59
N SER A 6 11.52 -19.22 2.59
CA SER A 6 12.74 -19.15 1.78
C SER A 6 13.19 -17.72 1.58
N ARG A 7 14.50 -17.55 1.39
CA ARG A 7 15.14 -16.26 1.13
C ARG A 7 16.00 -16.39 -0.13
N PHE A 8 15.88 -15.45 -1.03
CA PHE A 8 16.62 -15.44 -2.28
C PHE A 8 17.67 -14.33 -2.27
N GLU A 9 18.94 -14.72 -2.44
CA GLU A 9 20.07 -13.82 -2.49
C GLU A 9 20.82 -14.00 -3.82
N ALA A 10 21.28 -12.89 -4.39
CA ALA A 10 22.19 -12.91 -5.54
C ALA A 10 23.57 -12.37 -5.16
N LYS A 11 24.62 -12.94 -5.74
CA LYS A 11 25.97 -12.40 -5.67
C LYS A 11 26.23 -11.61 -6.96
N VAL A 12 26.46 -10.31 -6.84
CA VAL A 12 26.75 -9.42 -7.96
C VAL A 12 28.19 -8.97 -7.90
N LYS A 13 28.88 -9.01 -9.03
CA LYS A 13 30.27 -8.55 -9.16
C LYS A 13 30.34 -7.04 -8.95
N LYS A 14 31.23 -6.57 -8.09
CA LYS A 14 31.48 -5.15 -7.90
C LYS A 14 32.11 -4.54 -9.15
N PRO A 15 31.79 -3.27 -9.52
CA PRO A 15 32.45 -2.59 -10.62
C PRO A 15 33.95 -2.41 -10.33
N LEU A 16 34.79 -2.46 -11.37
CA LEU A 16 36.26 -2.43 -11.29
C LEU A 16 36.86 -1.26 -10.45
N ARG A 17 36.13 -0.18 -10.24
CA ARG A 17 36.56 0.96 -9.42
C ARG A 17 36.72 0.66 -7.93
N ASP A 18 36.10 -0.42 -7.46
CA ASP A 18 36.13 -0.86 -6.05
C ASP A 18 37.10 -2.06 -5.83
N SER A 19 38.00 -2.31 -6.77
CA SER A 19 38.90 -3.49 -6.77
C SER A 19 39.99 -3.50 -5.69
N LEU A 20 40.09 -2.46 -4.87
CA LEU A 20 40.93 -2.45 -3.66
C LEU A 20 40.32 -3.23 -2.47
N ASN A 21 39.06 -3.65 -2.58
CA ASN A 21 38.41 -4.50 -1.58
C ASN A 21 38.65 -5.99 -1.86
N LYS A 22 39.11 -6.72 -0.85
CA LYS A 22 39.42 -8.18 -0.87
C LYS A 22 38.25 -9.08 -1.31
N GLU A 23 37.01 -8.57 -1.41
CA GLU A 23 35.86 -9.34 -1.84
C GLU A 23 35.32 -8.82 -3.19
N PRO A 24 35.46 -9.59 -4.28
CA PRO A 24 35.02 -9.16 -5.61
C PRO A 24 33.49 -9.17 -5.81
N PHE A 25 32.73 -9.76 -4.89
CA PHE A 25 31.29 -9.91 -4.99
C PHE A 25 30.57 -9.19 -3.84
N LYS A 26 29.39 -8.66 -4.15
CA LYS A 26 28.44 -8.13 -3.18
C LYS A 26 27.19 -9.01 -3.17
N LYS A 27 26.75 -9.42 -1.97
CA LYS A 27 25.45 -10.08 -1.80
C LYS A 27 24.35 -9.04 -1.88
N ILE A 28 23.34 -9.31 -2.69
CA ILE A 28 22.11 -8.51 -2.79
C ILE A 28 20.95 -9.45 -2.45
N ILE A 29 20.11 -9.04 -1.53
CA ILE A 29 18.89 -9.75 -1.19
C ILE A 29 17.86 -9.34 -2.24
N LEU A 30 17.41 -10.30 -3.04
CA LEU A 30 16.36 -10.08 -4.05
C LEU A 30 14.98 -10.22 -3.41
N ILE A 31 14.76 -11.29 -2.67
CA ILE A 31 13.53 -11.56 -1.95
C ILE A 31 13.92 -11.95 -0.52
N PRO A 32 13.67 -11.08 0.47
CA PRO A 32 14.05 -11.35 1.85
C PRO A 32 13.25 -12.50 2.46
N ILE A 33 11.97 -12.62 2.10
CA ILE A 33 11.08 -13.66 2.63
C ILE A 33 10.09 -14.05 1.54
N ALA A 34 9.99 -15.35 1.26
CA ALA A 34 8.92 -15.96 0.49
C ALA A 34 8.36 -17.10 1.34
N ASN A 35 7.08 -17.00 1.70
CA ASN A 35 6.41 -17.96 2.58
C ASN A 35 5.34 -18.70 1.81
N ILE A 36 5.31 -20.02 2.00
CA ILE A 36 4.24 -20.92 1.58
C ILE A 36 3.68 -21.53 2.86
N SER A 37 2.37 -21.50 3.04
CA SER A 37 1.73 -22.09 4.22
C SER A 37 0.39 -22.72 3.89
N GLY A 38 0.04 -23.75 4.65
CA GLY A 38 -1.24 -24.43 4.58
C GLY A 38 -1.46 -25.30 5.80
N SER A 39 -2.57 -26.02 5.83
CA SER A 39 -2.89 -26.96 6.89
C SER A 39 -3.54 -28.22 6.34
N TYR A 40 -3.41 -29.28 7.08
CA TYR A 40 -4.09 -30.55 6.86
C TYR A 40 -4.93 -30.90 8.08
N ASN A 41 -6.22 -31.15 7.86
CA ASN A 41 -7.15 -31.52 8.91
C ASN A 41 -7.36 -33.03 8.86
N LEU A 42 -6.83 -33.75 9.86
CA LEU A 42 -6.97 -35.19 9.98
C LEU A 42 -8.39 -35.63 10.38
N ALA A 43 -9.11 -34.77 11.08
CA ALA A 43 -10.43 -35.08 11.61
C ALA A 43 -11.59 -34.71 10.67
N ALA A 44 -11.30 -34.14 9.49
CA ALA A 44 -12.33 -33.82 8.53
C ALA A 44 -12.75 -35.05 7.74
N ASP A 45 -14.02 -35.17 7.38
CA ASP A 45 -14.52 -36.26 6.52
C ASP A 45 -14.15 -36.05 5.06
N SER A 46 -13.87 -34.79 4.65
CA SER A 46 -13.51 -34.42 3.30
C SER A 46 -12.73 -33.11 3.28
N LEU A 47 -12.11 -32.75 2.13
CA LEU A 47 -11.38 -31.49 1.95
C LEU A 47 -10.27 -31.30 3.00
N HIS A 48 -9.49 -32.36 3.27
CA HIS A 48 -8.46 -32.38 4.31
C HIS A 48 -7.42 -31.26 4.20
N PHE A 49 -7.04 -30.85 2.99
CA PHE A 49 -6.10 -29.76 2.77
C PHE A 49 -6.81 -28.41 2.78
N SER A 50 -6.24 -27.45 3.48
CA SER A 50 -6.60 -26.04 3.31
C SER A 50 -6.11 -25.49 1.99
N ALA A 51 -6.57 -24.33 1.60
CA ALA A 51 -5.89 -23.53 0.57
C ALA A 51 -4.44 -23.25 0.99
N ILE A 52 -3.56 -23.17 0.00
CA ILE A 52 -2.15 -22.85 0.16
C ILE A 52 -1.97 -21.36 -0.04
N ASN A 53 -1.41 -20.69 0.95
CA ASN A 53 -1.10 -19.28 0.89
C ASN A 53 0.36 -19.09 0.51
N PHE A 54 0.61 -18.29 -0.52
CA PHE A 54 1.94 -17.82 -0.90
C PHE A 54 2.03 -16.32 -0.66
N ASN A 55 3.04 -15.89 0.08
CA ASN A 55 3.28 -14.47 0.37
C ASN A 55 4.75 -14.16 0.20
N THR A 56 5.04 -13.06 -0.49
CA THR A 56 6.40 -12.57 -0.65
C THR A 56 6.42 -11.06 -0.69
N SER A 57 7.52 -10.47 -0.24
CA SER A 57 7.75 -9.04 -0.36
C SER A 57 9.21 -8.75 -0.66
N THR A 58 9.45 -7.68 -1.39
CA THR A 58 10.79 -7.19 -1.68
C THR A 58 10.82 -5.67 -1.72
N VAL A 59 12.01 -5.10 -1.53
CA VAL A 59 12.19 -3.65 -1.61
C VAL A 59 13.15 -3.34 -2.77
N LEU A 60 12.60 -2.72 -3.82
CA LEU A 60 13.39 -2.26 -4.95
C LEU A 60 13.94 -0.86 -4.69
N PHE A 61 15.19 -0.64 -5.13
CA PHE A 61 15.87 0.66 -5.03
C PHE A 61 15.87 1.26 -3.60
N LYS A 62 15.72 0.41 -2.57
CA LYS A 62 15.61 0.77 -1.13
C LYS A 62 14.40 1.64 -0.80
N LYS A 63 13.41 1.76 -1.68
CA LYS A 63 12.28 2.69 -1.51
C LYS A 63 10.94 2.13 -1.95
N ILE A 64 10.91 1.30 -2.97
CA ILE A 64 9.68 0.75 -3.51
C ILE A 64 9.48 -0.62 -2.90
N THR A 65 8.49 -0.74 -2.05
CA THR A 65 8.06 -2.03 -1.50
C THR A 65 7.10 -2.68 -2.47
N LEU A 66 7.41 -3.89 -2.90
CA LEU A 66 6.54 -4.75 -3.68
C LEU A 66 6.10 -5.92 -2.81
N THR A 67 4.82 -6.17 -2.76
CA THR A 67 4.24 -7.32 -2.06
C THR A 67 3.39 -8.11 -3.05
N PHE A 68 3.60 -9.41 -3.06
CA PHE A 68 2.79 -10.33 -3.84
C PHE A 68 2.24 -11.40 -2.92
N SER A 69 0.93 -11.65 -3.02
CA SER A 69 0.29 -12.76 -2.33
C SER A 69 -0.64 -13.51 -3.28
N SER A 70 -0.71 -14.81 -3.12
CA SER A 70 -1.59 -15.67 -3.92
C SER A 70 -2.15 -16.79 -3.07
N ILE A 71 -3.37 -17.17 -3.36
CA ILE A 71 -4.04 -18.31 -2.74
C ILE A 71 -4.25 -19.37 -3.81
N PHE A 72 -3.78 -20.58 -3.52
CA PHE A 72 -3.91 -21.74 -4.37
C PHE A 72 -4.79 -22.79 -3.70
N ASP A 73 -5.63 -23.44 -4.46
CA ASP A 73 -6.45 -24.53 -4.00
C ASP A 73 -6.04 -25.83 -4.71
N LEU A 74 -5.85 -26.90 -3.93
CA LEU A 74 -5.56 -28.23 -4.46
C LEU A 74 -6.82 -28.90 -5.01
N TYR A 75 -7.99 -28.44 -4.56
CA TYR A 75 -9.28 -29.00 -4.94
C TYR A 75 -9.92 -28.20 -6.07
N ALA A 76 -10.65 -28.92 -6.91
CA ALA A 76 -11.47 -28.32 -7.94
C ALA A 76 -12.64 -27.53 -7.34
N ALA A 77 -13.20 -26.62 -8.13
CA ALA A 77 -14.43 -25.92 -7.78
C ALA A 77 -15.57 -26.35 -8.68
N ASN A 78 -16.76 -26.31 -8.13
CA ASN A 78 -17.99 -26.51 -8.89
C ASN A 78 -18.21 -25.32 -9.84
N PRO A 79 -18.38 -25.55 -11.16
CA PRO A 79 -18.58 -24.47 -12.11
C PRO A 79 -19.85 -23.64 -11.91
N GLU A 80 -20.84 -24.14 -11.16
CA GLU A 80 -22.11 -23.44 -10.94
C GLU A 80 -22.06 -22.45 -9.76
N ASN A 81 -21.36 -22.81 -8.70
CA ASN A 81 -21.40 -22.04 -7.44
C ASN A 81 -20.02 -21.71 -6.86
N ASN A 82 -18.93 -22.05 -7.56
CA ASN A 82 -17.55 -21.86 -7.14
C ASN A 82 -17.18 -22.55 -5.81
N ALA A 83 -18.03 -23.41 -5.27
CA ALA A 83 -17.73 -24.14 -4.05
C ALA A 83 -16.66 -25.20 -4.30
N ARG A 84 -15.81 -25.44 -3.29
CA ARG A 84 -14.80 -26.50 -3.35
C ARG A 84 -15.48 -27.86 -3.38
N ILE A 85 -15.02 -28.75 -4.27
CA ILE A 85 -15.47 -30.14 -4.35
C ILE A 85 -14.36 -31.07 -3.88
N ASN A 86 -14.72 -32.22 -3.31
CA ASN A 86 -13.77 -33.20 -2.79
C ASN A 86 -13.08 -34.00 -3.91
N THR A 87 -12.58 -33.28 -4.91
CA THR A 87 -11.83 -33.82 -6.06
C THR A 87 -10.63 -32.93 -6.31
N PHE A 88 -9.45 -33.51 -6.44
CA PHE A 88 -8.25 -32.71 -6.72
C PHE A 88 -8.31 -32.04 -8.09
N GLU A 89 -7.84 -30.82 -8.17
CA GLU A 89 -7.77 -30.05 -9.42
C GLU A 89 -6.99 -30.79 -10.51
N TYR A 90 -5.92 -31.49 -10.11
CA TYR A 90 -5.12 -32.31 -11.03
C TYR A 90 -5.92 -33.38 -11.77
N THR A 91 -6.92 -33.96 -11.11
CA THR A 91 -7.76 -35.00 -11.72
C THR A 91 -8.65 -34.42 -12.82
N VAL A 92 -9.14 -33.22 -12.62
CA VAL A 92 -10.11 -32.54 -13.51
C VAL A 92 -9.39 -31.79 -14.65
N SER A 93 -8.44 -30.95 -14.32
CA SER A 93 -7.81 -30.00 -15.27
C SER A 93 -6.37 -30.33 -15.62
N LYS A 94 -5.77 -31.35 -14.98
CA LYS A 94 -4.32 -31.68 -15.07
C LYS A 94 -3.39 -30.58 -14.54
N ARG A 95 -3.91 -29.56 -13.85
CA ARG A 95 -3.13 -28.55 -13.12
C ARG A 95 -2.88 -29.04 -11.70
N LEU A 96 -1.69 -28.81 -11.17
CA LEU A 96 -1.36 -29.21 -9.78
C LEU A 96 -2.27 -28.53 -8.75
N MET A 97 -2.63 -27.28 -8.98
CA MET A 97 -3.48 -26.49 -8.12
C MET A 97 -4.15 -25.37 -8.92
N ARG A 98 -5.27 -24.90 -8.43
CA ARG A 98 -6.03 -23.79 -8.99
C ARG A 98 -5.65 -22.50 -8.24
N VAL A 99 -5.34 -21.45 -8.97
CA VAL A 99 -5.19 -20.11 -8.39
C VAL A 99 -6.59 -19.57 -8.09
N THR A 100 -6.85 -19.18 -6.85
CA THR A 100 -8.13 -18.58 -6.46
C THR A 100 -8.06 -17.08 -6.39
N SER A 101 -6.93 -16.54 -5.94
CA SER A 101 -6.70 -15.10 -5.92
C SER A 101 -5.23 -14.76 -6.04
N MET A 102 -4.95 -13.60 -6.62
CA MET A 102 -3.63 -12.98 -6.63
C MET A 102 -3.78 -11.51 -6.26
N ASN A 103 -2.88 -11.05 -5.40
CA ASN A 103 -2.79 -9.66 -5.02
C ASN A 103 -1.36 -9.17 -5.28
N PHE A 104 -1.25 -8.03 -5.89
CA PHE A 104 0.01 -7.34 -6.12
C PHE A 104 -0.14 -5.92 -5.58
N ASP A 105 0.73 -5.56 -4.64
CA ASP A 105 0.78 -4.21 -4.09
C ASP A 105 2.18 -3.64 -4.29
N ALA A 106 2.25 -2.40 -4.74
CA ALA A 106 3.48 -1.63 -4.86
C ALA A 106 3.30 -0.32 -4.11
N SER A 107 4.23 0.03 -3.23
CA SER A 107 4.16 1.26 -2.47
C SER A 107 5.51 1.94 -2.33
N THR A 108 5.49 3.26 -2.28
CA THR A 108 6.67 4.07 -2.01
C THR A 108 6.30 5.28 -1.18
N SER A 109 7.21 5.68 -0.30
CA SER A 109 7.10 6.91 0.47
C SER A 109 8.26 7.84 0.10
N ILE A 110 7.93 9.05 -0.28
CA ILE A 110 8.87 10.10 -0.66
C ILE A 110 8.84 11.16 0.42
N THR A 111 9.95 11.35 1.10
CA THR A 111 10.11 12.34 2.17
C THR A 111 10.76 13.63 1.67
N SER A 112 10.71 14.69 2.48
CA SER A 112 11.42 15.95 2.17
C SER A 112 12.91 15.74 1.89
N GLN A 113 13.56 14.81 2.60
CA GLN A 113 14.97 14.49 2.35
C GLN A 113 15.20 13.86 0.98
N ASP A 114 14.26 13.10 0.48
CA ASP A 114 14.34 12.47 -0.84
C ASP A 114 14.17 13.49 -1.95
N PHE A 115 13.23 14.42 -1.79
CA PHE A 115 13.08 15.56 -2.69
C PHE A 115 14.38 16.38 -2.76
N ARG A 116 14.98 16.70 -1.62
CA ARG A 116 16.26 17.40 -1.58
C ARG A 116 17.36 16.67 -2.36
N LYS A 117 17.45 15.35 -2.25
CA LYS A 117 18.45 14.54 -2.99
C LYS A 117 18.19 14.51 -4.49
N LEU A 118 16.92 14.45 -4.91
CA LEU A 118 16.54 14.43 -6.34
C LEU A 118 16.83 15.78 -7.02
N PHE A 119 16.65 16.89 -6.32
CA PHE A 119 16.79 18.23 -6.89
C PHE A 119 18.14 18.90 -6.60
N LYS A 120 19.04 18.30 -5.76
CA LYS A 120 20.43 18.74 -5.69
C LYS A 120 21.09 18.53 -7.03
N LYS A 121 21.20 19.60 -7.83
CA LYS A 121 22.05 19.62 -9.04
C LYS A 121 23.47 19.24 -8.63
N LYS A 122 24.05 18.21 -9.27
CA LYS A 122 25.48 17.93 -9.17
C LYS A 122 26.25 19.18 -9.57
N GLY A 123 26.88 19.87 -8.63
CA GLY A 123 27.77 21.00 -8.91
C GLY A 123 27.30 22.38 -8.43
N ALA A 124 26.24 22.53 -7.66
CA ALA A 124 25.89 23.82 -7.05
C ALA A 124 26.72 24.07 -5.78
N PRO A 125 27.35 25.25 -5.61
CA PRO A 125 28.10 25.57 -4.41
C PRO A 125 27.19 25.65 -3.17
N GLU A 126 27.74 25.28 -2.05
CA GLU A 126 27.05 25.01 -0.77
C GLU A 126 26.35 26.20 -0.08
N ASN A 127 26.40 27.41 -0.67
CA ASN A 127 25.99 28.66 0.00
C ASN A 127 24.59 29.22 -0.39
N LYS A 128 23.68 28.44 -0.99
CA LYS A 128 22.30 28.88 -1.28
C LYS A 128 21.23 28.22 -0.40
N ASP A 129 21.58 27.90 0.81
CA ASP A 129 20.90 26.89 1.60
C ASP A 129 19.61 27.32 2.33
N GLU A 130 19.31 28.61 2.51
CA GLU A 130 18.13 28.97 3.34
C GLU A 130 16.82 29.04 2.59
N LYS A 131 16.82 29.51 1.32
CA LYS A 131 15.60 29.56 0.52
C LYS A 131 15.17 28.17 0.05
N ASP A 132 16.13 27.34 -0.33
CA ASP A 132 15.86 25.95 -0.75
C ASP A 132 15.45 25.08 0.43
N LYS A 133 16.00 25.30 1.65
CA LYS A 133 15.55 24.62 2.88
C LYS A 133 14.08 24.91 3.18
N LYS A 134 13.61 26.16 3.05
CA LYS A 134 12.21 26.52 3.32
C LYS A 134 11.26 25.89 2.31
N GLN A 135 11.61 25.80 1.04
CA GLN A 135 10.76 25.26 0.00
C GLN A 135 10.62 23.74 0.07
N PHE A 136 11.65 23.03 0.51
CA PHE A 136 11.62 21.56 0.67
C PHE A 136 11.00 21.09 1.99
N ASP A 137 10.93 21.94 3.00
CA ASP A 137 10.21 21.63 4.25
C ASP A 137 8.69 21.74 4.10
N LEU A 138 8.20 22.24 2.97
CA LEU A 138 6.77 22.23 2.62
C LEU A 138 6.22 20.80 2.50
N ILE A 139 6.96 19.88 1.93
CA ILE A 139 6.52 18.50 1.78
C ILE A 139 7.10 17.67 2.92
N GLN A 140 6.25 17.14 3.78
CA GLN A 140 6.69 16.23 4.84
C GLN A 140 6.86 14.81 4.30
N ASN A 141 5.81 14.27 3.73
CA ASN A 141 5.80 12.95 3.10
C ASN A 141 4.71 12.86 2.04
N ILE A 142 4.99 12.09 1.01
CA ILE A 142 4.03 11.69 -0.02
C ILE A 142 4.16 10.18 -0.16
N ASN A 143 3.04 9.48 0.02
CA ASN A 143 2.94 8.05 -0.16
C ASN A 143 2.16 7.78 -1.44
N LEU A 144 2.74 6.98 -2.32
CA LEU A 144 2.10 6.48 -3.52
C LEU A 144 1.96 4.97 -3.39
N SER A 145 0.78 4.46 -3.63
CA SER A 145 0.52 3.02 -3.64
C SER A 145 -0.30 2.61 -4.85
N TYR A 146 -0.01 1.44 -5.35
CA TYR A 146 -0.75 0.77 -6.40
C TYR A 146 -1.17 -0.60 -5.90
N SER A 147 -2.41 -1.00 -6.15
CA SER A 147 -2.90 -2.32 -5.82
C SER A 147 -3.68 -2.94 -6.98
N LEU A 148 -3.34 -4.19 -7.28
CA LEU A 148 -4.04 -5.02 -8.26
C LEU A 148 -4.48 -6.29 -7.56
N ARG A 149 -5.77 -6.60 -7.67
CA ARG A 149 -6.37 -7.81 -7.08
C ARG A 149 -7.11 -8.57 -8.16
N LEU A 150 -6.71 -9.80 -8.36
CA LEU A 150 -7.29 -10.74 -9.30
C LEU A 150 -7.97 -11.87 -8.52
N ARG A 151 -9.11 -12.31 -9.02
CA ARG A 151 -9.84 -13.47 -8.52
C ARG A 151 -10.16 -14.39 -9.68
N ASN A 152 -9.91 -15.68 -9.49
CA ASN A 152 -10.34 -16.70 -10.43
C ASN A 152 -11.60 -17.39 -9.92
N GLU A 153 -12.63 -17.36 -10.73
CA GLU A 153 -13.89 -18.02 -10.45
C GLU A 153 -14.57 -18.45 -11.75
N TYR A 154 -15.47 -19.40 -11.64
CA TYR A 154 -16.33 -19.77 -12.77
C TYR A 154 -17.42 -18.73 -12.92
N VAL A 155 -17.51 -18.15 -14.12
CA VAL A 155 -18.59 -17.25 -14.53
C VAL A 155 -19.35 -17.94 -15.66
N ASN A 156 -20.62 -18.26 -15.43
CA ASN A 156 -21.44 -19.03 -16.38
C ASN A 156 -20.78 -20.37 -16.81
N GLY A 157 -20.13 -21.05 -15.86
CA GLY A 157 -19.45 -22.32 -16.11
C GLY A 157 -18.09 -22.22 -16.78
N VAL A 158 -17.58 -21.01 -17.07
CA VAL A 158 -16.27 -20.77 -17.68
C VAL A 158 -15.27 -20.27 -16.62
N ASP A 159 -14.11 -20.93 -16.50
CA ASP A 159 -13.01 -20.48 -15.62
C ASP A 159 -12.49 -19.12 -16.09
N SER A 160 -12.70 -18.12 -15.28
CA SER A 160 -12.48 -16.71 -15.64
C SER A 160 -11.66 -15.99 -14.59
N THR A 161 -10.71 -15.17 -15.03
CA THR A 161 -9.96 -14.28 -14.15
C THR A 161 -10.60 -12.89 -14.13
N LEU A 162 -11.10 -12.50 -12.98
CA LEU A 162 -11.75 -11.22 -12.77
C LEU A 162 -10.81 -10.25 -12.05
N ILE A 163 -10.77 -9.00 -12.51
CA ILE A 163 -10.13 -7.92 -11.79
C ILE A 163 -11.09 -7.44 -10.69
N SER A 164 -10.78 -7.76 -9.43
CA SER A 164 -11.58 -7.33 -8.29
C SER A 164 -11.23 -5.92 -7.82
N ALA A 165 -9.96 -5.51 -7.93
CA ALA A 165 -9.52 -4.15 -7.72
C ALA A 165 -8.30 -3.85 -8.59
N ASN A 166 -8.24 -2.64 -9.14
CA ASN A 166 -7.10 -2.10 -9.85
C ASN A 166 -7.08 -0.60 -9.60
N GLN A 167 -6.21 -0.16 -8.68
CA GLN A 167 -6.24 1.22 -8.22
C GLN A 167 -4.86 1.76 -7.89
N ILE A 168 -4.71 3.05 -8.09
CA ILE A 168 -3.58 3.84 -7.60
C ILE A 168 -4.08 4.79 -6.53
N SER A 169 -3.31 5.06 -5.49
CA SER A 169 -3.66 6.03 -4.47
C SER A 169 -2.46 6.84 -4.00
N LEU A 170 -2.74 8.08 -3.68
CA LEU A 170 -1.80 9.08 -3.18
C LEU A 170 -2.29 9.58 -1.82
N SER A 171 -1.42 9.60 -0.84
CA SER A 171 -1.65 10.25 0.45
C SER A 171 -0.41 11.01 0.90
N GLY A 172 -0.58 11.95 1.82
CA GLY A 172 0.60 12.68 2.29
C GLY A 172 0.27 13.87 3.16
N SER A 173 1.31 14.59 3.54
CA SER A 173 1.19 15.82 4.31
C SER A 173 2.14 16.89 3.79
N ILE A 174 1.62 18.11 3.74
CA ILE A 174 2.31 19.30 3.24
C ILE A 174 2.19 20.38 4.32
N ASN A 175 3.29 20.98 4.72
CA ASN A 175 3.30 22.17 5.58
C ASN A 175 3.35 23.42 4.69
N LEU A 176 2.28 24.17 4.62
CA LEU A 176 2.24 25.41 3.83
C LEU A 176 3.04 26.55 4.48
N SER A 177 3.08 26.58 5.79
CA SER A 177 3.85 27.56 6.57
C SER A 177 4.07 27.05 8.00
N LYS A 178 4.75 27.86 8.83
CA LYS A 178 4.79 27.62 10.27
C LYS A 178 3.37 27.67 10.83
N GLY A 179 2.84 26.54 11.21
CA GLY A 179 1.51 26.42 11.80
C GLY A 179 0.39 26.03 10.85
N TRP A 180 0.54 26.04 9.53
CA TRP A 180 -0.42 25.50 8.58
C TRP A 180 0.05 24.17 8.00
N ALA A 181 -0.77 23.14 8.14
CA ALA A 181 -0.55 21.84 7.52
C ALA A 181 -1.80 21.40 6.74
N ILE A 182 -1.56 20.77 5.60
CA ILE A 182 -2.57 20.08 4.81
C ILE A 182 -2.21 18.60 4.81
N ARG A 183 -3.15 17.76 5.21
CA ARG A 183 -3.07 16.32 5.02
C ARG A 183 -3.99 15.93 3.87
N ILE A 184 -3.44 15.19 2.94
CA ILE A 184 -4.16 14.49 1.89
C ILE A 184 -4.33 13.07 2.40
N GLY A 185 -5.56 12.70 2.81
CA GLY A 185 -5.81 11.41 3.40
C GLY A 185 -5.69 10.29 2.38
N ASN A 186 -6.48 10.37 1.33
CA ASN A 186 -6.41 9.42 0.22
C ASN A 186 -7.02 10.03 -1.04
N ILE A 187 -6.21 10.20 -2.07
CA ILE A 187 -6.67 10.48 -3.41
C ILE A 187 -6.31 9.27 -4.25
N GLY A 188 -7.30 8.56 -4.73
CA GLY A 188 -7.09 7.38 -5.54
C GLY A 188 -7.83 7.46 -6.87
N TYR A 189 -7.41 6.61 -7.79
CA TYR A 189 -8.12 6.35 -9.04
C TYR A 189 -8.28 4.84 -9.20
N SER A 190 -9.54 4.41 -9.36
CA SER A 190 -9.90 3.03 -9.70
C SER A 190 -9.91 2.88 -11.21
N PHE A 191 -8.97 2.13 -11.77
CA PHE A 191 -8.95 1.80 -13.19
C PHE A 191 -10.07 0.83 -13.56
N LYS A 192 -10.57 0.06 -12.59
CA LYS A 192 -11.70 -0.86 -12.80
C LYS A 192 -13.00 -0.12 -12.96
N ASP A 193 -13.24 0.88 -12.11
CA ASP A 193 -14.51 1.61 -12.03
C ASP A 193 -14.44 2.95 -12.77
N GLU A 194 -13.27 3.28 -13.34
CA GLU A 194 -12.95 4.51 -14.09
C GLU A 194 -13.32 5.79 -13.34
N ARG A 195 -13.10 5.79 -12.02
CA ARG A 195 -13.45 6.92 -11.15
C ARG A 195 -12.39 7.23 -10.12
N ILE A 196 -12.39 8.49 -9.68
CA ILE A 196 -11.60 8.92 -8.52
C ILE A 196 -12.25 8.34 -7.26
N THR A 197 -11.43 7.77 -6.38
CA THR A 197 -11.89 7.33 -5.05
C THR A 197 -12.02 8.55 -4.14
N PHE A 198 -12.89 8.46 -3.14
CA PHE A 198 -13.27 9.56 -2.26
C PHE A 198 -12.06 10.28 -1.64
N PRO A 199 -11.64 11.44 -2.19
CA PRO A 199 -10.57 12.21 -1.59
C PRO A 199 -11.00 12.82 -0.27
N ASP A 200 -10.11 12.78 0.73
CA ASP A 200 -10.28 13.52 1.97
C ASP A 200 -9.10 14.46 2.22
N PHE A 201 -9.43 15.66 2.64
CA PHE A 201 -8.46 16.69 2.95
C PHE A 201 -8.65 17.13 4.39
N THR A 202 -7.54 17.28 5.11
CA THR A 202 -7.54 17.86 6.43
C THR A 202 -6.60 19.06 6.44
N PHE A 203 -7.17 20.23 6.68
CA PHE A 203 -6.44 21.48 6.89
C PHE A 203 -6.33 21.69 8.39
N SER A 204 -5.14 21.93 8.88
CA SER A 204 -4.93 22.23 10.29
C SER A 204 -4.06 23.46 10.46
N ARG A 205 -4.40 24.27 11.46
CA ARG A 205 -3.59 25.41 11.86
C ARG A 205 -3.35 25.38 13.36
N ASP A 206 -2.08 25.46 13.68
CA ASP A 206 -1.64 25.63 15.04
C ASP A 206 -1.50 27.12 15.36
N LEU A 207 -2.37 27.62 16.24
CA LEU A 207 -2.33 28.95 16.80
C LEU A 207 -1.81 28.80 18.24
N HIS A 208 -1.01 29.71 18.72
CA HIS A 208 -0.29 29.60 19.99
C HIS A 208 -1.06 28.84 21.10
N CYS A 209 -2.25 29.31 21.48
CA CYS A 209 -3.09 28.70 22.51
C CYS A 209 -4.26 27.88 21.91
N TRP A 210 -4.51 27.99 20.60
CA TRP A 210 -5.66 27.40 19.94
C TRP A 210 -5.22 26.47 18.82
N GLN A 211 -6.07 25.53 18.47
CA GLN A 211 -5.96 24.69 17.30
C GLN A 211 -7.24 24.78 16.49
N MET A 212 -7.11 24.94 15.18
CA MET A 212 -8.22 24.84 14.27
C MET A 212 -7.97 23.72 13.26
N GLY A 213 -9.06 23.08 12.84
CA GLY A 213 -9.02 22.04 11.82
C GLY A 213 -10.26 22.08 10.95
N LEU A 214 -10.07 21.75 9.67
CA LEU A 214 -11.12 21.55 8.69
C LEU A 214 -10.85 20.22 7.99
N SER A 215 -11.75 19.26 8.16
CA SER A 215 -11.78 18.03 7.37
C SER A 215 -12.84 18.16 6.28
N TRP A 216 -12.49 17.85 5.05
CA TRP A 216 -13.36 18.03 3.91
C TRP A 216 -13.31 16.83 2.98
N GLN A 217 -14.46 16.27 2.65
CA GLN A 217 -14.67 15.18 1.71
C GLN A 217 -15.57 15.68 0.56
N PRO A 218 -15.00 16.17 -0.53
CA PRO A 218 -15.78 16.84 -1.60
C PRO A 218 -16.83 15.91 -2.24
N GLU A 219 -16.49 14.67 -2.52
CA GLU A 219 -17.39 13.69 -3.13
C GLU A 219 -18.63 13.38 -2.26
N ARG A 220 -18.45 13.36 -0.95
CA ARG A 220 -19.53 13.13 0.01
C ARG A 220 -20.21 14.40 0.42
N GLN A 221 -19.72 15.57 -0.03
CA GLN A 221 -20.18 16.89 0.34
C GLN A 221 -20.21 17.11 1.87
N THR A 222 -19.35 16.42 2.59
CA THR A 222 -19.24 16.50 4.04
C THR A 222 -18.03 17.30 4.44
N TRP A 223 -18.17 18.05 5.51
CA TRP A 223 -17.07 18.76 6.12
C TRP A 223 -17.27 18.87 7.63
N ASN A 224 -16.17 18.98 8.35
CA ASN A 224 -16.14 19.21 9.78
C ASN A 224 -15.09 20.28 10.05
N PHE A 225 -15.49 21.33 10.74
CA PHE A 225 -14.62 22.40 11.19
C PHE A 225 -14.67 22.49 12.70
N PHE A 226 -13.53 22.69 13.33
CA PHE A 226 -13.46 22.95 14.75
C PHE A 226 -12.40 24.01 15.08
N ILE A 227 -12.66 24.76 16.14
CA ILE A 227 -11.67 25.55 16.87
C ILE A 227 -11.71 25.09 18.31
N ARG A 228 -10.58 24.75 18.88
CA ARG A 228 -10.47 24.35 20.28
C ARG A 228 -9.23 24.93 20.93
N VAL A 229 -9.28 25.09 22.23
CA VAL A 229 -8.10 25.40 23.04
C VAL A 229 -7.20 24.17 23.09
N LYS A 230 -5.89 24.36 22.94
CA LYS A 230 -4.95 23.25 23.06
C LYS A 230 -5.10 22.53 24.39
N PRO A 231 -4.84 21.20 24.43
CA PRO A 231 -5.03 20.38 25.61
C PRO A 231 -4.35 20.96 26.84
N GLY A 232 -5.13 21.20 27.83
CA GLY A 232 -4.82 21.75 29.15
C GLY A 232 -6.09 21.74 29.96
N SER A 233 -6.19 22.58 31.01
CA SER A 233 -7.38 22.67 31.87
C SER A 233 -8.63 23.10 31.17
N LEU A 234 -8.57 23.64 29.94
CA LEU A 234 -9.71 24.22 29.19
C LEU A 234 -10.06 23.42 27.92
N GLY A 235 -9.68 22.13 27.83
CA GLY A 235 -9.95 21.28 26.68
C GLY A 235 -11.43 21.04 26.34
N PHE A 236 -12.35 21.45 27.24
CA PHE A 236 -13.80 21.41 27.01
C PHE A 236 -14.30 22.58 26.12
N LEU A 237 -13.48 23.61 25.91
CA LEU A 237 -13.81 24.73 25.03
C LEU A 237 -13.49 24.34 23.57
N GLU A 238 -14.46 23.72 22.93
CA GLU A 238 -14.43 23.37 21.51
C GLU A 238 -15.69 23.86 20.83
N VAL A 239 -15.55 24.49 19.67
CA VAL A 239 -16.67 24.86 18.80
C VAL A 239 -16.64 23.98 17.57
N PRO A 240 -17.38 22.88 17.55
CA PRO A 240 -17.50 22.04 16.36
C PRO A 240 -18.57 22.61 15.44
N VAL A 241 -18.28 22.69 14.15
CA VAL A 241 -19.28 22.97 13.10
C VAL A 241 -19.10 21.88 12.03
N GLN A 242 -20.15 21.16 11.74
CA GLN A 242 -20.08 20.02 10.81
C GLN A 242 -21.28 20.00 9.87
N ARG A 243 -21.07 19.43 8.71
CA ARG A 243 -22.12 19.06 7.76
C ARG A 243 -22.03 17.56 7.49
N GLY A 244 -23.11 16.85 7.75
CA GLY A 244 -23.26 15.44 7.44
C GLY A 244 -23.85 15.22 6.03
N VAL A 245 -23.82 13.98 5.57
CA VAL A 245 -24.38 13.58 4.25
C VAL A 245 -25.89 13.81 4.16
N TYR A 246 -26.58 13.81 5.31
CA TYR A 246 -28.05 13.93 5.40
C TYR A 246 -28.54 15.33 5.74
N ASP A 247 -27.62 16.30 5.89
CA ASP A 247 -28.02 17.68 6.18
C ASP A 247 -28.51 18.34 4.88
N THR A 248 -29.83 18.45 4.75
CA THR A 248 -30.49 19.25 3.71
C THR A 248 -30.67 20.68 4.21
N PHE A 249 -30.46 21.69 3.35
CA PHE A 249 -30.85 23.08 3.60
C PHE A 249 -32.33 23.24 3.40
#